data_3a9c74fd75370a65c8a51177046dee53
#
_entry.id   3a9c74fd75370a65c8a51177046dee53
#
_cell.length_a   1.000
_cell.length_b   1.000
_cell.length_c   1.000
_cell.angle_alpha   90.00
_cell.angle_beta   90.00
_cell.angle_gamma   90.00
#
_symmetry.space_group_name_H-M   'P 1'
#
loop_
_entity.id
_entity.type
_entity.pdbx_description
1 polymer ?
#
loop_
_entity_poly.entity_id
_entity_poly.type
_entity_poly.pdbx_seq_one_letter_code
_entity_poly.pdbx_strand_id
1 'polypeptide(L)'
;MPKPKILVLDIETAPNLAYVWSFFKTNVAPAMVKDNCTIMCWSAKWVGKDDIYFESAQHQTEKVMLSALQMLLDEADMVVGHNVSGFDMPKIRGRCMVNGITLPSPYKEIDTLKIARKEFAFDSNKLESLAKILGLVEKSTHKKFPGFELWAECLKGNKDAWKEMKAYNIQDIVTTEEVYIALRPYASSHPNLGVYMELDVIVCPKCGSEDQERRGFSTTNVGKYQRYRCNDCGGWHRSRSTEYPQDKRKVLTVNAVG
;
A
#
# COMPACT_ATOMS: atom_id res chain seq x y z
N MET A 1 -2.25 -23.89 -5.53
CA MET A 1 -3.19 -23.34 -4.53
C MET A 1 -3.33 -21.85 -4.77
N PRO A 2 -4.50 -21.24 -4.62
CA PRO A 2 -4.65 -19.81 -4.83
C PRO A 2 -3.82 -19.06 -3.80
N LYS A 3 -2.97 -18.15 -4.29
CA LYS A 3 -2.27 -17.19 -3.44
C LYS A 3 -3.23 -16.04 -3.12
N PRO A 4 -3.08 -15.35 -1.97
CA PRO A 4 -3.91 -14.20 -1.65
C PRO A 4 -3.81 -13.12 -2.74
N LYS A 5 -4.95 -12.49 -3.04
CA LYS A 5 -5.04 -11.41 -4.02
C LYS A 5 -4.57 -10.11 -3.37
N ILE A 6 -3.42 -9.61 -3.80
CA ILE A 6 -2.83 -8.37 -3.29
C ILE A 6 -2.91 -7.31 -4.38
N LEU A 7 -3.68 -6.25 -4.14
CA LEU A 7 -3.88 -5.14 -5.06
C LEU A 7 -2.93 -3.99 -4.71
N VAL A 8 -2.10 -3.56 -5.65
CA VAL A 8 -1.37 -2.28 -5.55
C VAL A 8 -2.27 -1.20 -6.09
N LEU A 9 -2.38 -0.08 -5.39
CA LEU A 9 -3.31 1.01 -5.69
C LEU A 9 -2.67 2.36 -5.42
N ASP A 10 -2.99 3.34 -6.28
CA ASP A 10 -2.67 4.75 -6.12
C ASP A 10 -3.77 5.62 -6.74
N ILE A 11 -4.07 6.77 -6.13
CA ILE A 11 -5.07 7.72 -6.62
C ILE A 11 -4.48 9.11 -6.79
N GLU A 12 -5.03 9.87 -7.77
CA GLU A 12 -4.81 11.30 -7.87
C GLU A 12 -6.09 12.07 -7.58
N THR A 13 -5.96 13.16 -6.83
CA THR A 13 -7.12 13.95 -6.41
C THR A 13 -7.07 15.36 -6.94
N ALA A 14 -8.24 15.91 -7.29
CA ALA A 14 -8.40 17.32 -7.56
C ALA A 14 -8.16 18.13 -6.27
N PRO A 15 -7.57 19.33 -6.36
CA PRO A 15 -7.54 20.26 -5.25
C PRO A 15 -8.96 20.76 -4.92
N ASN A 16 -9.16 21.23 -3.70
CA ASN A 16 -10.34 22.04 -3.40
C ASN A 16 -10.24 23.38 -4.15
N LEU A 17 -11.34 23.87 -4.71
CA LEU A 17 -11.45 25.23 -5.19
C LEU A 17 -12.15 26.09 -4.14
N ALA A 18 -11.55 27.22 -3.79
CA ALA A 18 -12.11 28.10 -2.77
C ALA A 18 -11.92 29.57 -3.14
N TYR A 19 -12.88 30.42 -2.71
CA TYR A 19 -12.75 31.87 -2.76
C TYR A 19 -11.94 32.34 -1.56
N VAL A 20 -10.88 33.11 -1.80
CA VAL A 20 -10.00 33.66 -0.77
C VAL A 20 -9.80 35.15 -0.97
N TRP A 21 -9.69 35.91 0.12
CA TRP A 21 -9.45 37.34 0.08
C TRP A 21 -7.97 37.72 -0.08
N SER A 22 -7.06 36.80 0.25
CA SER A 22 -5.62 37.02 0.10
C SER A 22 -4.89 35.71 -0.19
N PHE A 23 -3.64 35.80 -0.70
CA PHE A 23 -2.81 34.61 -0.99
C PHE A 23 -1.99 34.12 0.21
N PHE A 24 -1.83 34.96 1.24
CA PHE A 24 -0.98 34.63 2.37
C PHE A 24 -1.78 34.59 3.68
N LYS A 25 -1.40 33.68 4.59
CA LYS A 25 -2.02 33.49 5.91
C LYS A 25 -3.54 33.31 5.85
N THR A 26 -4.02 32.62 4.82
CA THR A 26 -5.47 32.41 4.60
C THR A 26 -5.91 31.10 5.23
N ASN A 27 -6.89 31.17 6.15
CA ASN A 27 -7.64 30.03 6.60
C ASN A 27 -8.91 29.92 5.74
N VAL A 28 -9.06 28.80 5.04
CA VAL A 28 -10.22 28.53 4.20
C VAL A 28 -11.33 27.91 5.05
N ALA A 29 -12.40 28.66 5.31
CA ALA A 29 -13.59 28.11 5.95
C ALA A 29 -14.39 27.24 4.98
N PRO A 30 -15.14 26.22 5.44
CA PRO A 30 -15.96 25.36 4.56
C PRO A 30 -16.90 26.16 3.64
N ALA A 31 -17.48 27.28 4.11
CA ALA A 31 -18.35 28.15 3.31
C ALA A 31 -17.63 28.85 2.16
N MET A 32 -16.30 28.92 2.16
CA MET A 32 -15.50 29.51 1.09
C MET A 32 -15.15 28.48 0.00
N VAL A 33 -15.40 27.20 0.24
CA VAL A 33 -15.09 26.13 -0.72
C VAL A 33 -16.18 26.13 -1.79
N LYS A 34 -15.76 26.34 -3.04
CA LYS A 34 -16.61 26.28 -4.23
C LYS A 34 -16.80 24.82 -4.69
N ASP A 35 -15.69 24.12 -4.87
CA ASP A 35 -15.68 22.74 -5.31
C ASP A 35 -14.80 21.89 -4.38
N ASN A 36 -15.35 20.81 -3.87
CA ASN A 36 -14.64 19.89 -3.02
C ASN A 36 -13.69 19.00 -3.82
N CYS A 37 -12.66 18.52 -3.15
CA CYS A 37 -11.74 17.53 -3.66
C CYS A 37 -12.48 16.27 -4.15
N THR A 38 -12.22 15.86 -5.39
CA THR A 38 -12.71 14.64 -6.03
C THR A 38 -11.53 13.77 -6.44
N ILE A 39 -11.77 12.48 -6.71
CA ILE A 39 -10.76 11.62 -7.32
C ILE A 39 -10.72 11.89 -8.81
N MET A 40 -9.55 12.27 -9.33
CA MET A 40 -9.31 12.56 -10.74
C MET A 40 -9.04 11.29 -11.54
N CYS A 41 -8.21 10.43 -11.01
CA CYS A 41 -7.92 9.12 -11.58
C CYS A 41 -7.41 8.17 -10.49
N TRP A 42 -7.38 6.92 -10.84
CA TRP A 42 -6.73 5.86 -10.07
C TRP A 42 -6.08 4.85 -11.00
N SER A 43 -5.03 4.22 -10.52
CA SER A 43 -4.45 3.04 -11.14
C SER A 43 -4.34 1.92 -10.11
N ALA A 44 -4.46 0.68 -10.59
CA ALA A 44 -4.31 -0.51 -9.77
C ALA A 44 -3.72 -1.67 -10.57
N LYS A 45 -3.03 -2.58 -9.89
CA LYS A 45 -2.56 -3.83 -10.47
C LYS A 45 -2.47 -4.92 -9.39
N TRP A 46 -2.62 -6.16 -9.79
CA TRP A 46 -2.36 -7.30 -8.91
C TRP A 46 -0.86 -7.56 -8.79
N VAL A 47 -0.36 -7.73 -7.58
CA VAL A 47 1.06 -8.03 -7.33
C VAL A 47 1.52 -9.24 -8.17
N GLY A 48 2.58 -9.06 -8.93
CA GLY A 48 3.15 -10.08 -9.82
C GLY A 48 2.34 -10.34 -11.10
N LYS A 49 1.43 -9.42 -11.47
CA LYS A 49 0.75 -9.41 -12.78
C LYS A 49 1.15 -8.16 -13.55
N ASP A 50 1.12 -8.25 -14.88
CA ASP A 50 1.50 -7.13 -15.76
C ASP A 50 0.31 -6.22 -16.08
N ASP A 51 -0.93 -6.74 -15.99
CA ASP A 51 -2.13 -6.00 -16.30
C ASP A 51 -2.33 -4.84 -15.33
N ILE A 52 -2.52 -3.63 -15.89
CA ILE A 52 -2.77 -2.40 -15.15
C ILE A 52 -4.16 -1.89 -15.47
N TYR A 53 -4.94 -1.67 -14.42
CA TYR A 53 -6.25 -1.01 -14.47
C TYR A 53 -6.05 0.49 -14.27
N PHE A 54 -6.76 1.28 -15.05
CA PHE A 54 -6.72 2.75 -14.95
C PHE A 54 -8.05 3.35 -15.34
N GLU A 55 -8.58 4.26 -14.52
CA GLU A 55 -9.78 5.04 -14.82
C GLU A 55 -9.54 6.50 -14.47
N SER A 56 -10.22 7.41 -15.21
CA SER A 56 -10.06 8.85 -15.03
C SER A 56 -11.33 9.65 -15.27
N ALA A 57 -11.44 10.79 -14.58
CA ALA A 57 -12.51 11.77 -14.77
C ALA A 57 -12.49 12.45 -16.15
N GLN A 58 -11.47 12.19 -16.98
CA GLN A 58 -11.44 12.63 -18.36
C GLN A 58 -12.59 12.05 -19.20
N HIS A 59 -12.94 10.80 -18.93
CA HIS A 59 -13.86 10.03 -19.78
C HIS A 59 -15.13 9.57 -19.05
N GLN A 60 -15.13 9.61 -17.70
CA GLN A 60 -16.20 9.02 -16.89
C GLN A 60 -16.53 9.90 -15.70
N THR A 61 -17.70 9.67 -15.10
CA THR A 61 -18.04 10.27 -13.81
C THR A 61 -17.26 9.63 -12.67
N GLU A 62 -17.02 10.37 -11.60
CA GLU A 62 -16.36 9.85 -10.40
C GLU A 62 -17.06 8.58 -9.86
N LYS A 63 -18.40 8.56 -9.91
CA LYS A 63 -19.19 7.39 -9.48
C LYS A 63 -18.85 6.14 -10.28
N VAL A 64 -18.73 6.22 -11.60
CA VAL A 64 -18.39 5.08 -12.47
C VAL A 64 -16.97 4.60 -12.17
N MET A 65 -16.01 5.52 -12.09
CA MET A 65 -14.62 5.18 -11.75
C MET A 65 -14.52 4.48 -10.40
N LEU A 66 -15.18 5.00 -9.37
CA LEU A 66 -15.17 4.44 -8.03
C LEU A 66 -15.89 3.09 -7.96
N SER A 67 -16.95 2.89 -8.75
CA SER A 67 -17.62 1.58 -8.82
C SER A 67 -16.70 0.51 -9.42
N ALA A 68 -15.92 0.86 -10.45
CA ALA A 68 -14.91 -0.05 -11.02
C ALA A 68 -13.80 -0.37 -10.01
N LEU A 69 -13.31 0.63 -9.28
CA LEU A 69 -12.33 0.43 -8.22
C LEU A 69 -12.87 -0.45 -7.08
N GLN A 70 -14.12 -0.21 -6.68
CA GLN A 70 -14.78 -0.98 -5.62
C GLN A 70 -14.85 -2.47 -5.97
N MET A 71 -15.07 -2.84 -7.23
CA MET A 71 -15.05 -4.24 -7.67
C MET A 71 -13.67 -4.88 -7.47
N LEU A 72 -12.58 -4.17 -7.76
CA LEU A 72 -11.22 -4.67 -7.50
C LEU A 72 -10.93 -4.80 -6.01
N LEU A 73 -11.39 -3.83 -5.22
CA LEU A 73 -11.24 -3.86 -3.76
C LEU A 73 -12.04 -5.00 -3.12
N ASP A 74 -13.20 -5.34 -3.67
CA ASP A 74 -14.05 -6.44 -3.19
C ASP A 74 -13.41 -7.82 -3.41
N GLU A 75 -12.57 -7.94 -4.44
CA GLU A 75 -11.79 -9.14 -4.71
C GLU A 75 -10.47 -9.21 -3.91
N ALA A 76 -9.99 -8.10 -3.37
CA ALA A 76 -8.69 -8.02 -2.73
C ALA A 76 -8.69 -8.57 -1.31
N ASP A 77 -7.76 -9.47 -0.99
CA ASP A 77 -7.44 -9.83 0.40
C ASP A 77 -6.60 -8.75 1.08
N MET A 78 -5.78 -8.06 0.30
CA MET A 78 -4.87 -7.01 0.77
C MET A 78 -4.73 -5.90 -0.25
N VAL A 79 -4.54 -4.68 0.24
CA VAL A 79 -4.26 -3.49 -0.58
C VAL A 79 -2.91 -2.91 -0.16
N VAL A 80 -2.05 -2.68 -1.14
CA VAL A 80 -0.72 -2.07 -0.98
C VAL A 80 -0.71 -0.69 -1.59
N GLY A 81 -0.12 0.27 -0.92
CA GLY A 81 0.14 1.60 -1.47
C GLY A 81 1.16 2.36 -0.63
N HIS A 82 1.58 3.52 -1.10
CA HIS A 82 2.51 4.39 -0.39
C HIS A 82 1.75 5.50 0.34
N ASN A 83 1.65 5.45 1.66
CA ASN A 83 0.75 6.25 2.49
C ASN A 83 -0.74 5.91 2.30
N VAL A 84 -1.01 4.74 1.81
CA VAL A 84 -2.37 4.27 1.44
C VAL A 84 -3.37 4.37 2.59
N SER A 85 -2.97 4.01 3.81
CA SER A 85 -3.83 4.09 4.99
C SER A 85 -4.08 5.53 5.47
N GLY A 86 -3.15 6.46 5.16
CA GLY A 86 -3.26 7.86 5.58
C GLY A 86 -3.92 8.76 4.54
N PHE A 87 -3.90 8.37 3.27
CA PHE A 87 -4.39 9.22 2.18
C PHE A 87 -5.40 8.51 1.28
N ASP A 88 -4.99 7.50 0.51
CA ASP A 88 -5.81 6.91 -0.54
C ASP A 88 -7.09 6.30 0.01
N MET A 89 -6.98 5.38 0.96
CA MET A 89 -8.15 4.66 1.46
C MET A 89 -9.16 5.55 2.18
N PRO A 90 -8.77 6.52 3.03
CA PRO A 90 -9.72 7.49 3.57
C PRO A 90 -10.42 8.33 2.51
N LYS A 91 -9.70 8.75 1.46
CA LYS A 91 -10.29 9.50 0.34
C LYS A 91 -11.28 8.65 -0.45
N ILE A 92 -10.90 7.44 -0.84
CA ILE A 92 -11.77 6.50 -1.56
C ILE A 92 -13.05 6.23 -0.75
N ARG A 93 -12.93 5.89 0.54
CA ARG A 93 -14.10 5.63 1.41
C ARG A 93 -15.02 6.83 1.50
N GLY A 94 -14.45 8.03 1.70
CA GLY A 94 -15.24 9.28 1.76
C GLY A 94 -15.96 9.56 0.45
N ARG A 95 -15.28 9.38 -0.69
CA ARG A 95 -15.89 9.61 -2.01
C ARG A 95 -16.89 8.52 -2.39
N CYS A 96 -16.66 7.26 -2.03
CA CYS A 96 -17.65 6.18 -2.18
C CYS A 96 -18.94 6.51 -1.40
N MET A 97 -18.80 6.94 -0.14
CA MET A 97 -19.95 7.31 0.69
C MET A 97 -20.76 8.46 0.05
N VAL A 98 -20.10 9.52 -0.44
CA VAL A 98 -20.75 10.64 -1.12
C VAL A 98 -21.46 10.22 -2.40
N ASN A 99 -20.91 9.24 -3.13
CA ASN A 99 -21.49 8.73 -4.39
C ASN A 99 -22.51 7.59 -4.18
N GLY A 100 -22.82 7.21 -2.92
CA GLY A 100 -23.75 6.12 -2.61
C GLY A 100 -23.25 4.75 -3.05
N ILE A 101 -21.94 4.52 -3.02
CA ILE A 101 -21.30 3.24 -3.33
C ILE A 101 -21.07 2.48 -2.03
N THR A 102 -21.48 1.22 -1.99
CA THR A 102 -21.31 0.34 -0.83
C THR A 102 -19.83 0.03 -0.59
N LEU A 103 -19.48 -0.22 0.66
CA LEU A 103 -18.11 -0.64 1.00
C LEU A 103 -17.82 -2.04 0.43
N PRO A 104 -16.57 -2.29 -0.01
CA PRO A 104 -16.13 -3.61 -0.44
C PRO A 104 -15.99 -4.58 0.74
N SER A 105 -15.74 -5.84 0.45
CA SER A 105 -15.32 -6.85 1.42
C SER A 105 -14.11 -6.38 2.24
N PRO A 106 -13.97 -6.79 3.51
CA PRO A 106 -12.82 -6.39 4.34
C PRO A 106 -11.49 -6.91 3.78
N TYR A 107 -10.52 -6.05 3.63
CA TYR A 107 -9.14 -6.33 3.22
C TYR A 107 -8.15 -5.81 4.25
N LYS A 108 -6.88 -6.23 4.16
CA LYS A 108 -5.77 -5.68 4.97
C LYS A 108 -5.02 -4.61 4.20
N GLU A 109 -4.67 -3.52 4.85
CA GLU A 109 -3.85 -2.46 4.27
C GLU A 109 -2.36 -2.69 4.58
N ILE A 110 -1.53 -2.62 3.57
CA ILE A 110 -0.07 -2.69 3.64
C ILE A 110 0.48 -1.35 3.15
N ASP A 111 0.95 -0.54 4.07
CA ASP A 111 1.42 0.82 3.81
C ASP A 111 2.95 0.85 3.78
N THR A 112 3.52 1.02 2.58
CA THR A 112 4.98 1.02 2.39
C THR A 112 5.67 2.20 3.09
N LEU A 113 4.99 3.34 3.25
CA LEU A 113 5.52 4.47 4.02
C LEU A 113 5.63 4.12 5.52
N LYS A 114 4.62 3.43 6.07
CA LYS A 114 4.66 2.98 7.47
C LYS A 114 5.75 1.94 7.70
N ILE A 115 5.93 1.00 6.74
CA ILE A 115 7.03 0.03 6.81
C ILE A 115 8.38 0.75 6.78
N ALA A 116 8.60 1.66 5.82
CA ALA A 116 9.84 2.40 5.70
C ALA A 116 10.18 3.17 6.98
N ARG A 117 9.21 3.89 7.56
CA ARG A 117 9.40 4.66 8.80
C ARG A 117 9.65 3.80 10.04
N LYS A 118 9.06 2.61 10.09
CA LYS A 118 9.15 1.74 11.25
C LYS A 118 10.43 0.91 11.28
N GLU A 119 10.83 0.38 10.13
CA GLU A 119 11.89 -0.61 10.04
C GLU A 119 13.25 -0.01 9.65
N PHE A 120 13.26 1.25 9.14
CA PHE A 120 14.47 1.87 8.59
C PHE A 120 14.59 3.34 9.01
N ALA A 121 15.81 3.86 8.95
CA ALA A 121 16.15 5.26 9.19
C ALA A 121 16.64 5.93 7.88
N PHE A 122 15.81 5.92 6.84
CA PHE A 122 16.14 6.61 5.59
C PHE A 122 16.03 8.13 5.77
N ASP A 123 16.88 8.91 5.10
CA ASP A 123 16.84 10.38 5.11
C ASP A 123 15.51 10.93 4.54
N SER A 124 14.90 10.19 3.61
CA SER A 124 13.59 10.51 3.04
C SER A 124 12.80 9.23 2.79
N ASN A 125 11.52 9.25 3.19
CA ASN A 125 10.60 8.15 2.97
C ASN A 125 9.59 8.46 1.83
N LYS A 126 9.86 9.44 0.96
CA LYS A 126 9.07 9.66 -0.26
C LYS A 126 9.26 8.49 -1.20
N LEU A 127 8.23 8.10 -1.95
CA LEU A 127 8.27 6.97 -2.88
C LEU A 127 9.45 7.06 -3.86
N GLU A 128 9.62 8.22 -4.47
CA GLU A 128 10.74 8.51 -5.39
C GLU A 128 12.12 8.34 -4.71
N SER A 129 12.26 8.84 -3.47
CA SER A 129 13.52 8.74 -2.72
C SER A 129 13.83 7.28 -2.37
N LEU A 130 12.82 6.50 -1.98
CA LEU A 130 12.97 5.09 -1.69
C LEU A 130 13.36 4.31 -2.95
N ALA A 131 12.69 4.54 -4.06
CA ALA A 131 13.02 3.91 -5.34
C ALA A 131 14.49 4.17 -5.73
N LYS A 132 14.93 5.42 -5.63
CA LYS A 132 16.31 5.81 -5.93
C LYS A 132 17.33 5.14 -5.00
N ILE A 133 17.10 5.17 -3.69
CA ILE A 133 18.01 4.56 -2.68
C ILE A 133 18.11 3.05 -2.88
N LEU A 134 17.00 2.40 -3.23
CA LEU A 134 16.92 0.96 -3.43
C LEU A 134 17.40 0.52 -4.84
N GLY A 135 17.77 1.46 -5.72
CA GLY A 135 18.23 1.16 -7.08
C GLY A 135 17.14 0.58 -7.98
N LEU A 136 15.88 0.92 -7.69
CA LEU A 136 14.70 0.52 -8.47
C LEU A 136 14.49 1.46 -9.65
N VAL A 137 13.51 1.15 -10.52
CA VAL A 137 13.22 1.96 -11.70
C VAL A 137 12.94 3.41 -11.31
N GLU A 138 13.68 4.34 -11.89
CA GLU A 138 13.51 5.77 -11.63
C GLU A 138 12.14 6.25 -12.11
N LYS A 139 11.46 7.00 -11.23
CA LYS A 139 10.21 7.68 -11.52
C LYS A 139 10.40 8.62 -12.73
N SER A 140 9.56 8.49 -13.76
CA SER A 140 9.49 9.49 -14.81
C SER A 140 8.91 10.78 -14.23
N THR A 141 9.71 11.83 -14.14
CA THR A 141 9.18 13.17 -13.82
C THR A 141 8.26 13.63 -14.94
N HIS A 142 7.06 14.12 -14.60
CA HIS A 142 6.19 14.79 -15.56
C HIS A 142 6.90 16.09 -16.04
N LYS A 143 7.46 16.03 -17.25
CA LYS A 143 8.36 17.08 -17.76
C LYS A 143 7.62 18.21 -18.47
N LYS A 144 6.49 17.91 -19.11
CA LYS A 144 5.73 18.87 -19.92
C LYS A 144 4.90 19.82 -19.05
N PHE A 145 4.36 19.31 -17.93
CA PHE A 145 3.55 20.04 -16.97
C PHE A 145 4.13 19.90 -15.56
N PRO A 146 5.11 20.71 -15.17
CA PRO A 146 5.82 20.54 -13.90
C PRO A 146 4.97 20.89 -12.68
N GLY A 147 5.15 20.15 -11.59
CA GLY A 147 4.51 20.42 -10.30
C GLY A 147 2.99 20.44 -10.38
N PHE A 148 2.35 21.43 -9.79
CA PHE A 148 0.90 21.59 -9.76
C PHE A 148 0.26 21.83 -11.15
N GLU A 149 1.04 22.25 -12.13
CA GLU A 149 0.54 22.56 -13.48
C GLU A 149 -0.15 21.35 -14.14
N LEU A 150 0.35 20.14 -13.92
CA LEU A 150 -0.27 18.91 -14.42
C LEU A 150 -1.73 18.78 -13.99
N TRP A 151 -2.00 18.97 -12.69
CA TRP A 151 -3.38 18.92 -12.16
C TRP A 151 -4.24 20.05 -12.70
N ALA A 152 -3.71 21.27 -12.74
CA ALA A 152 -4.42 22.44 -13.27
C ALA A 152 -4.82 22.26 -14.74
N GLU A 153 -3.93 21.74 -15.57
CA GLU A 153 -4.18 21.48 -16.99
C GLU A 153 -5.16 20.33 -17.21
N CYS A 154 -5.10 19.27 -16.39
CA CYS A 154 -6.11 18.21 -16.41
C CYS A 154 -7.51 18.77 -16.13
N LEU A 155 -7.66 19.61 -15.11
CA LEU A 155 -8.94 20.25 -14.75
C LEU A 155 -9.47 21.18 -15.84
N LYS A 156 -8.60 21.76 -16.69
CA LYS A 156 -9.00 22.52 -17.90
C LYS A 156 -9.39 21.63 -19.08
N GLY A 157 -9.25 20.28 -18.94
CA GLY A 157 -9.56 19.34 -20.01
C GLY A 157 -8.45 19.15 -21.04
N ASN A 158 -7.20 19.58 -20.74
CA ASN A 158 -6.04 19.41 -21.63
C ASN A 158 -5.73 17.93 -21.82
N LYS A 159 -5.88 17.43 -23.05
CA LYS A 159 -5.68 16.01 -23.39
C LYS A 159 -4.25 15.54 -23.19
N ASP A 160 -3.27 16.40 -23.43
CA ASP A 160 -1.86 16.06 -23.24
C ASP A 160 -1.51 15.94 -21.75
N ALA A 161 -2.10 16.81 -20.92
CA ALA A 161 -1.96 16.72 -19.47
C ALA A 161 -2.58 15.41 -18.92
N TRP A 162 -3.74 15.02 -19.42
CA TRP A 162 -4.34 13.73 -19.03
C TRP A 162 -3.50 12.52 -19.47
N LYS A 163 -2.87 12.59 -20.64
CA LYS A 163 -1.93 11.55 -21.09
C LYS A 163 -0.72 11.43 -20.14
N GLU A 164 -0.19 12.58 -19.73
CA GLU A 164 0.93 12.61 -18.78
C GLU A 164 0.52 12.17 -17.38
N MET A 165 -0.67 12.58 -16.91
CA MET A 165 -1.27 12.14 -15.64
C MET A 165 -1.43 10.60 -15.60
N LYS A 166 -1.94 10.01 -16.68
CA LYS A 166 -2.05 8.55 -16.79
C LYS A 166 -0.70 7.86 -16.66
N ALA A 167 0.31 8.35 -17.40
CA ALA A 167 1.65 7.78 -17.35
C ALA A 167 2.28 7.91 -15.96
N TYR A 168 2.06 9.05 -15.31
CA TYR A 168 2.52 9.34 -13.96
C TYR A 168 1.90 8.39 -12.92
N ASN A 169 0.58 8.30 -12.87
CA ASN A 169 -0.14 7.46 -11.90
C ASN A 169 0.16 5.96 -12.10
N ILE A 170 0.29 5.50 -13.37
CA ILE A 170 0.73 4.13 -13.69
C ILE A 170 2.15 3.87 -13.19
N GLN A 171 3.07 4.81 -13.40
CA GLN A 171 4.45 4.65 -12.92
C GLN A 171 4.51 4.56 -11.40
N ASP A 172 3.66 5.29 -10.68
CA ASP A 172 3.63 5.27 -9.22
C ASP A 172 3.22 3.90 -8.68
N ILE A 173 2.27 3.18 -9.27
CA ILE A 173 1.92 1.82 -8.82
C ILE A 173 3.01 0.80 -9.15
N VAL A 174 3.70 0.92 -10.29
CA VAL A 174 4.83 0.05 -10.62
C VAL A 174 5.95 0.24 -9.60
N THR A 175 6.32 1.49 -9.35
CA THR A 175 7.33 1.86 -8.34
C THR A 175 6.92 1.39 -6.93
N THR A 176 5.63 1.54 -6.58
CA THR A 176 5.10 1.11 -5.28
C THR A 176 5.18 -0.40 -5.10
N GLU A 177 4.90 -1.20 -6.16
CA GLU A 177 5.06 -2.65 -6.11
C GLU A 177 6.52 -3.04 -5.88
N GLU A 178 7.46 -2.45 -6.61
CA GLU A 178 8.89 -2.72 -6.45
C GLU A 178 9.38 -2.37 -5.04
N VAL A 179 9.02 -1.19 -4.53
CA VAL A 179 9.33 -0.76 -3.17
C VAL A 179 8.70 -1.72 -2.14
N TYR A 180 7.44 -2.13 -2.35
CA TYR A 180 6.80 -3.11 -1.48
C TYR A 180 7.58 -4.44 -1.46
N ILE A 181 7.94 -4.97 -2.61
CA ILE A 181 8.70 -6.23 -2.71
C ILE A 181 10.03 -6.12 -1.99
N ALA A 182 10.76 -5.00 -2.14
CA ALA A 182 12.03 -4.75 -1.48
C ALA A 182 11.91 -4.61 0.05
N LEU A 183 10.86 -3.93 0.55
CA LEU A 183 10.65 -3.70 1.98
C LEU A 183 9.98 -4.90 2.69
N ARG A 184 9.21 -5.71 1.99
CA ARG A 184 8.41 -6.82 2.52
C ARG A 184 9.18 -7.77 3.45
N PRO A 185 10.42 -8.21 3.14
CA PRO A 185 11.20 -9.09 4.00
C PRO A 185 11.42 -8.54 5.42
N TYR A 186 11.48 -7.25 5.56
CA TYR A 186 11.75 -6.54 6.82
C TYR A 186 10.48 -6.18 7.59
N ALA A 187 9.33 -6.14 6.92
CA ALA A 187 8.06 -5.69 7.52
C ALA A 187 7.63 -6.60 8.68
N SER A 188 7.73 -6.11 9.91
CA SER A 188 7.36 -6.85 11.13
C SER A 188 5.84 -6.99 11.29
N SER A 189 5.07 -6.08 10.70
CA SER A 189 3.60 -6.04 10.76
C SER A 189 2.94 -6.53 9.48
N HIS A 190 3.68 -7.21 8.58
CA HIS A 190 3.09 -7.77 7.36
C HIS A 190 2.04 -8.84 7.69
N PRO A 191 0.85 -8.83 7.06
CA PRO A 191 -0.11 -9.91 7.19
C PRO A 191 0.51 -11.26 6.82
N ASN A 192 0.14 -12.31 7.56
CA ASN A 192 0.63 -13.66 7.26
C ASN A 192 -0.12 -14.23 6.05
N LEU A 193 0.57 -14.34 4.92
CA LEU A 193 -0.03 -14.86 3.68
C LEU A 193 -0.48 -16.32 3.80
N GLY A 194 0.18 -17.12 4.65
CA GLY A 194 -0.21 -18.52 4.88
C GLY A 194 -1.61 -18.68 5.47
N VAL A 195 -2.19 -17.64 6.09
CA VAL A 195 -3.57 -17.68 6.61
C VAL A 195 -4.62 -17.72 5.49
N TYR A 196 -4.27 -17.22 4.30
CA TYR A 196 -5.13 -17.17 3.11
C TYR A 196 -4.95 -18.37 2.19
N MET A 197 -4.05 -19.29 2.53
CA MET A 197 -3.70 -20.44 1.74
C MET A 197 -4.11 -21.72 2.48
N GLU A 198 -4.75 -22.65 1.78
CA GLU A 198 -4.99 -24.01 2.31
C GLU A 198 -3.69 -24.81 2.19
N LEU A 199 -2.98 -24.97 3.30
CA LEU A 199 -1.62 -25.52 3.31
C LEU A 199 -1.44 -26.62 4.36
N ASP A 200 -0.82 -27.69 3.94
CA ASP A 200 -0.27 -28.75 4.82
C ASP A 200 1.24 -28.57 5.10
N VAL A 201 1.85 -27.52 4.53
CA VAL A 201 3.27 -27.24 4.61
C VAL A 201 3.55 -25.87 5.23
N ILE A 202 4.74 -25.70 5.80
CA ILE A 202 5.17 -24.41 6.33
C ILE A 202 5.52 -23.50 5.16
N VAL A 203 4.94 -22.29 5.13
CA VAL A 203 5.26 -21.25 4.14
C VAL A 203 5.79 -19.98 4.80
N CYS A 204 6.53 -19.21 4.04
CA CYS A 204 6.95 -17.88 4.46
C CYS A 204 5.72 -16.97 4.67
N PRO A 205 5.53 -16.39 5.86
CA PRO A 205 4.36 -15.55 6.14
C PRO A 205 4.33 -14.26 5.31
N LYS A 206 5.46 -13.85 4.70
CA LYS A 206 5.59 -12.59 3.96
C LYS A 206 5.44 -12.73 2.46
N CYS A 207 5.84 -13.87 1.86
CA CYS A 207 5.74 -14.08 0.40
C CYS A 207 5.02 -15.36 -0.01
N GLY A 208 4.65 -16.22 0.95
CA GLY A 208 3.94 -17.47 0.68
C GLY A 208 4.82 -18.57 0.08
N SER A 209 6.14 -18.41 0.04
CA SER A 209 7.07 -19.41 -0.50
C SER A 209 7.22 -20.61 0.44
N GLU A 210 7.34 -21.80 -0.13
CA GLU A 210 7.69 -23.04 0.55
C GLU A 210 9.21 -23.22 0.67
N ASP A 211 9.99 -22.52 -0.18
CA ASP A 211 11.45 -22.61 -0.17
C ASP A 211 12.05 -21.83 1.00
N GLN A 212 12.39 -22.57 2.03
CA GLN A 212 12.94 -22.03 3.27
C GLN A 212 13.84 -23.01 3.98
N GLU A 213 14.80 -22.48 4.69
CA GLU A 213 15.76 -23.26 5.47
C GLU A 213 15.60 -23.04 6.98
N ARG A 214 15.85 -24.08 7.75
CA ARG A 214 15.93 -23.96 9.22
C ARG A 214 17.25 -23.31 9.59
N ARG A 215 17.17 -22.21 10.36
CA ARG A 215 18.34 -21.42 10.78
C ARG A 215 18.34 -21.17 12.29
N GLY A 216 18.55 -22.23 13.06
CA GLY A 216 18.61 -22.16 14.52
C GLY A 216 17.27 -21.81 15.16
N PHE A 217 17.30 -21.12 16.28
CA PHE A 217 16.11 -20.86 17.09
C PHE A 217 15.92 -19.38 17.37
N SER A 218 14.66 -18.99 17.54
CA SER A 218 14.24 -17.72 18.10
C SER A 218 13.74 -17.96 19.51
N THR A 219 14.09 -17.11 20.46
CA THR A 219 13.68 -17.22 21.86
C THR A 219 12.81 -16.02 22.26
N THR A 220 11.93 -16.26 23.20
CA THR A 220 11.24 -15.26 24.01
C THR A 220 11.59 -15.50 25.48
N ASN A 221 11.06 -14.70 26.40
CA ASN A 221 11.35 -14.90 27.83
C ASN A 221 11.04 -16.32 28.32
N VAL A 222 10.03 -16.98 27.73
CA VAL A 222 9.57 -18.31 28.16
C VAL A 222 9.40 -19.32 27.02
N GLY A 223 9.92 -19.04 25.85
CA GLY A 223 9.72 -19.90 24.68
C GLY A 223 10.95 -20.02 23.79
N LYS A 224 11.12 -21.18 23.17
CA LYS A 224 12.11 -21.46 22.13
C LYS A 224 11.36 -21.99 20.91
N TYR A 225 11.63 -21.43 19.72
CA TYR A 225 10.90 -21.68 18.50
C TYR A 225 11.87 -21.94 17.36
N GLN A 226 11.55 -22.90 16.48
CA GLN A 226 12.33 -23.09 15.26
C GLN A 226 12.29 -21.81 14.41
N ARG A 227 13.46 -21.31 14.03
CA ARG A 227 13.60 -20.14 13.16
C ARG A 227 13.88 -20.58 11.73
N TYR A 228 13.31 -19.85 10.78
CA TYR A 228 13.45 -20.09 9.35
C TYR A 228 13.91 -18.82 8.64
N ARG A 229 14.63 -19.02 7.53
CA ARG A 229 14.93 -18.00 6.54
C ARG A 229 14.28 -18.43 5.22
N CYS A 230 13.52 -17.56 4.60
CA CYS A 230 12.97 -17.77 3.27
C CYS A 230 14.05 -17.54 2.20
N ASN A 231 14.22 -18.47 1.27
CA ASN A 231 15.21 -18.37 0.20
C ASN A 231 14.75 -17.40 -0.90
N ASP A 232 13.45 -17.28 -1.15
CA ASP A 232 12.90 -16.39 -2.18
C ASP A 232 12.94 -14.91 -1.79
N CYS A 233 12.44 -14.56 -0.60
CA CYS A 233 12.37 -13.15 -0.21
C CYS A 233 13.44 -12.72 0.80
N GLY A 234 14.22 -13.65 1.36
CA GLY A 234 15.21 -13.39 2.40
C GLY A 234 14.65 -13.11 3.80
N GLY A 235 13.31 -13.10 3.94
CA GLY A 235 12.62 -12.78 5.19
C GLY A 235 12.82 -13.85 6.27
N TRP A 236 12.88 -13.40 7.54
CA TRP A 236 12.99 -14.28 8.70
C TRP A 236 11.63 -14.46 9.37
N HIS A 237 11.36 -15.70 9.81
CA HIS A 237 10.18 -16.02 10.60
C HIS A 237 10.45 -17.21 11.53
N ARG A 238 9.50 -17.56 12.38
CA ARG A 238 9.62 -18.66 13.32
C ARG A 238 8.34 -19.49 13.40
N SER A 239 8.44 -20.71 13.90
CA SER A 239 7.29 -21.55 14.22
C SER A 239 6.36 -20.86 15.23
N ARG A 240 5.07 -21.16 15.17
CA ARG A 240 4.10 -20.75 16.18
C ARG A 240 4.24 -21.59 17.45
N SER A 241 4.45 -22.89 17.28
CA SER A 241 4.61 -23.83 18.40
C SER A 241 6.02 -23.77 18.96
N THR A 242 6.12 -23.80 20.29
CA THR A 242 7.40 -23.85 20.99
C THR A 242 8.02 -25.24 20.90
N GLU A 243 9.34 -25.30 20.86
CA GLU A 243 10.14 -26.52 20.95
C GLU A 243 10.19 -27.09 22.38
N TYR A 244 9.73 -26.35 23.38
CA TYR A 244 9.73 -26.80 24.75
C TYR A 244 8.55 -27.72 25.06
N PRO A 245 8.82 -28.90 25.64
CA PRO A 245 7.78 -29.80 26.14
C PRO A 245 6.99 -29.15 27.30
N GLN A 246 5.81 -29.67 27.57
CA GLN A 246 4.89 -29.09 28.55
C GLN A 246 5.51 -28.91 29.92
N ASP A 247 6.30 -29.91 30.38
CA ASP A 247 6.94 -29.89 31.71
C ASP A 247 7.97 -28.77 31.85
N LYS A 248 8.77 -28.54 30.79
CA LYS A 248 9.72 -27.42 30.77
C LYS A 248 8.99 -26.06 30.79
N ARG A 249 7.83 -25.95 30.15
CA ARG A 249 7.04 -24.71 30.15
C ARG A 249 6.48 -24.36 31.53
N LYS A 250 6.15 -25.38 32.34
CA LYS A 250 5.60 -25.19 33.69
C LYS A 250 6.61 -24.62 34.70
N VAL A 251 7.92 -24.86 34.47
CA VAL A 251 8.97 -24.38 35.37
C VAL A 251 9.61 -23.06 34.93
N LEU A 252 9.27 -22.57 33.76
CA LEU A 252 9.73 -21.26 33.27
C LEU A 252 8.85 -20.15 33.86
N THR A 253 9.49 -19.16 34.45
CA THR A 253 8.81 -17.98 35.02
C THR A 253 9.09 -16.73 34.19
N VAL A 254 8.22 -15.75 34.29
CA VAL A 254 8.38 -14.42 33.69
C VAL A 254 8.63 -13.40 34.79
N ASN A 255 9.25 -12.26 34.40
CA ASN A 255 9.38 -11.15 35.34
C ASN A 255 8.01 -10.66 35.77
N ALA A 256 7.82 -10.48 37.09
CA ALA A 256 6.57 -9.99 37.66
C ALA A 256 6.41 -8.47 37.59
N VAL A 257 7.50 -7.76 37.31
CA VAL A 257 7.53 -6.30 37.15
C VAL A 257 7.96 -5.98 35.70
N GLY A 258 7.20 -5.16 35.06
CA GLY A 258 7.49 -4.58 33.74
C GLY A 258 8.00 -3.16 33.86
#